data_d04062e90d5fc46b58ae9df22b6bc1f2
#
_entry.id   d04062e90d5fc46b58ae9df22b6bc1f2
#
_cell.length_a   1.000
_cell.length_b   1.000
_cell.length_c   1.000
_cell.angle_alpha   90.00
_cell.angle_beta   90.00
_cell.angle_gamma   90.00
#
_symmetry.space_group_name_H-M   'P 1'
#
loop_
_entity.id
_entity.type
_entity.pdbx_description
1 polymer ?
#
loop_
_entity_poly.entity_id
_entity_poly.type
_entity_poly.pdbx_seq_one_letter_code
_entity_poly.pdbx_strand_id
1 'polypeptide(L)'
;MKKLFVTAICILCSHWLLAGEIWISPKGSDFNDGTRQSPKATLTSALRQAREWRRTEDNRIQGGITIYVEGGTYAFHEPVFIRPEDSGTKESPTIIRSVGDEKVILSGGISIKGWKKQGKVWVADVPAFNGRPLDFRQLWVNGKKAVRARDVEDFEKMNRICSVDEKNEILYVPAVSIRRLIDNKGNLKAKYAEMVLHQMWCVANLRIRSVEVQGDSAAIRFHQPESRIQFEHPWPRPMVTTDGHNSAFYLTNARELQDVPGEWYHDIDARKVYYYPREGEKMQEAEVIVPAVETLVRVEGTLDRPVCHIRFEKITFSYTTWMRPSEKGHVPLQAGMYLTDGYRIDPKMQRNYLNHLLDNQGWLGRPAAAVRVVAARQIDFERCRFEHLGSTGLDYEEAVQGGVVRGCLFRDIAGNGLLVGSFSPAAHETHLPYDPADRREVCTQQQINNCYFTEIGNEDWGCLAIAAGYVGDVNIEHNEISEVPYSGISLGWGWTQTVNCMRNNRVHANLIHHYAKHMYDVAGIYTLGSQPKSYVTENCVHSIYKPGYVHDPNHWFYLYTDEGSSFITVRDNWTEGEKYLQNANGPGNVWENNGPKVDNDVHERAGLEAGYKDLLNIQ
;
A
#
# COMPACT_ATOMS: atom_id res chain seq x y z
N MET A 1 27.93 -72.31 -33.57
CA MET A 1 27.62 -70.87 -33.77
C MET A 1 27.03 -70.36 -32.48
N LYS A 2 27.86 -69.65 -31.68
CA LYS A 2 27.44 -69.00 -30.45
C LYS A 2 27.15 -67.53 -30.75
N LYS A 3 25.89 -67.10 -30.58
CA LYS A 3 25.50 -65.69 -30.70
C LYS A 3 25.85 -64.97 -29.38
N LEU A 4 26.77 -64.04 -29.44
CA LEU A 4 27.01 -63.08 -28.35
C LEU A 4 25.88 -62.01 -28.37
N PHE A 5 25.13 -61.91 -27.28
CA PHE A 5 24.27 -60.75 -26.99
C PHE A 5 25.10 -59.69 -26.26
N VAL A 6 25.35 -58.57 -26.92
CA VAL A 6 25.92 -57.39 -26.27
C VAL A 6 24.74 -56.54 -25.75
N THR A 7 24.56 -56.54 -24.45
CA THR A 7 23.59 -55.67 -23.78
C THR A 7 24.26 -54.32 -23.56
N ALA A 8 23.86 -53.33 -24.35
CA ALA A 8 24.25 -51.94 -24.12
C ALA A 8 23.48 -51.37 -22.91
N ILE A 9 24.16 -51.18 -21.78
CA ILE A 9 23.62 -50.46 -20.63
C ILE A 9 23.73 -48.96 -20.95
N CYS A 10 22.61 -48.32 -21.30
CA CYS A 10 22.46 -46.87 -21.31
C CYS A 10 22.45 -46.38 -19.87
N ILE A 11 23.57 -45.89 -19.36
CA ILE A 11 23.62 -45.15 -18.12
C ILE A 11 23.02 -43.77 -18.43
N LEU A 12 21.75 -43.58 -18.12
CA LEU A 12 21.12 -42.25 -18.00
C LEU A 12 21.75 -41.54 -16.82
N CYS A 13 22.86 -40.82 -17.04
CA CYS A 13 23.33 -39.81 -16.11
C CYS A 13 22.28 -38.73 -16.03
N SER A 14 21.36 -38.81 -15.08
CA SER A 14 20.59 -37.68 -14.63
C SER A 14 21.58 -36.66 -14.06
N HIS A 15 22.01 -35.74 -14.87
CA HIS A 15 22.72 -34.56 -14.39
C HIS A 15 21.71 -33.75 -13.55
N TRP A 16 21.83 -33.86 -12.24
CA TRP A 16 21.20 -32.92 -11.36
C TRP A 16 21.82 -31.55 -11.68
N LEU A 17 21.05 -30.67 -12.31
CA LEU A 17 21.45 -29.31 -12.53
C LEU A 17 21.57 -28.66 -11.15
N LEU A 18 22.79 -28.49 -10.65
CA LEU A 18 23.04 -27.82 -9.39
C LEU A 18 22.83 -26.30 -9.61
N ALA A 19 21.95 -25.70 -8.80
CA ALA A 19 21.83 -24.26 -8.72
C ALA A 19 23.06 -23.66 -8.06
N GLY A 20 23.52 -22.52 -8.56
CA GLY A 20 24.58 -21.74 -7.91
C GLY A 20 24.10 -21.17 -6.59
N GLU A 21 24.88 -21.30 -5.54
CA GLU A 21 24.53 -20.77 -4.21
C GLU A 21 25.38 -19.56 -3.88
N ILE A 22 24.74 -18.49 -3.39
CA ILE A 22 25.38 -17.32 -2.81
C ILE A 22 24.78 -17.10 -1.43
N TRP A 23 25.63 -16.96 -0.41
CA TRP A 23 25.20 -16.79 0.96
C TRP A 23 25.43 -15.36 1.43
N ILE A 24 24.44 -14.79 2.15
CA ILE A 24 24.56 -13.50 2.84
C ILE A 24 24.20 -13.66 4.32
N SER A 25 24.89 -12.90 5.16
CA SER A 25 24.74 -12.92 6.62
C SER A 25 24.93 -11.52 7.19
N PRO A 26 24.22 -11.12 8.26
CA PRO A 26 24.50 -9.85 8.96
C PRO A 26 25.91 -9.79 9.55
N LYS A 27 26.57 -10.94 9.70
CA LYS A 27 27.97 -11.06 10.17
C LYS A 27 28.96 -11.28 9.04
N GLY A 28 28.50 -11.24 7.79
CA GLY A 28 29.32 -11.43 6.60
C GLY A 28 30.16 -10.20 6.23
N SER A 29 30.83 -10.30 5.09
CA SER A 29 31.58 -9.18 4.49
C SER A 29 31.42 -9.22 3.00
N ASP A 30 31.23 -8.07 2.36
CA ASP A 30 31.09 -7.97 0.90
C ASP A 30 32.40 -8.32 0.14
N PHE A 31 33.52 -8.41 0.84
CA PHE A 31 34.78 -8.92 0.31
C PHE A 31 34.87 -10.45 0.29
N ASN A 32 33.95 -11.14 0.98
CA ASN A 32 33.89 -12.60 1.01
C ASN A 32 33.45 -13.17 -0.35
N ASP A 33 33.69 -14.46 -0.56
CA ASP A 33 33.38 -15.16 -1.80
C ASP A 33 31.90 -15.58 -1.96
N GLY A 34 31.09 -15.41 -0.89
CA GLY A 34 29.67 -15.72 -0.90
C GLY A 34 29.35 -17.22 -0.70
N THR A 35 30.31 -18.00 -0.22
CA THR A 35 30.04 -19.38 0.25
C THR A 35 29.36 -19.37 1.62
N ARG A 36 28.81 -20.51 2.05
CA ARG A 36 28.21 -20.65 3.38
C ARG A 36 29.19 -20.37 4.51
N GLN A 37 30.47 -20.72 4.34
CA GLN A 37 31.54 -20.50 5.33
C GLN A 37 32.06 -19.05 5.28
N SER A 38 31.88 -18.37 4.20
CA SER A 38 32.37 -17.01 3.94
C SER A 38 31.29 -16.16 3.26
N PRO A 39 30.17 -15.86 3.98
CA PRO A 39 29.01 -15.19 3.40
C PRO A 39 29.29 -13.71 3.15
N LYS A 40 28.62 -13.13 2.17
CA LYS A 40 28.58 -11.68 1.95
C LYS A 40 27.74 -10.97 3.01
N ALA A 41 27.90 -9.66 3.13
CA ALA A 41 27.12 -8.84 4.07
C ALA A 41 25.80 -8.35 3.48
N THR A 42 25.76 -8.07 2.17
CA THR A 42 24.65 -7.34 1.56
C THR A 42 24.02 -8.07 0.36
N LEU A 43 22.71 -7.87 0.17
CA LEU A 43 21.99 -8.35 -1.01
C LEU A 43 22.56 -7.73 -2.31
N THR A 44 22.98 -6.47 -2.26
CA THR A 44 23.61 -5.77 -3.41
C THR A 44 24.87 -6.50 -3.86
N SER A 45 25.71 -6.93 -2.94
CA SER A 45 26.95 -7.67 -3.27
C SER A 45 26.65 -9.07 -3.80
N ALA A 46 25.65 -9.75 -3.25
CA ALA A 46 25.22 -11.06 -3.76
C ALA A 46 24.67 -10.96 -5.19
N LEU A 47 23.81 -9.97 -5.47
CA LEU A 47 23.30 -9.71 -6.83
C LEU A 47 24.43 -9.38 -7.81
N ARG A 48 25.45 -8.62 -7.39
CA ARG A 48 26.61 -8.35 -8.22
C ARG A 48 27.33 -9.64 -8.61
N GLN A 49 27.51 -10.57 -7.68
CA GLN A 49 28.11 -11.87 -7.96
C GLN A 49 27.23 -12.73 -8.88
N ALA A 50 25.92 -12.72 -8.68
CA ALA A 50 24.96 -13.43 -9.53
C ALA A 50 25.02 -12.91 -10.98
N ARG A 51 25.07 -11.56 -11.17
CA ARG A 51 25.26 -10.94 -12.51
C ARG A 51 26.57 -11.40 -13.17
N GLU A 52 27.64 -11.46 -12.41
CA GLU A 52 28.92 -11.91 -12.95
C GLU A 52 28.86 -13.35 -13.44
N TRP A 53 28.24 -14.25 -12.68
CA TRP A 53 28.03 -15.63 -13.11
C TRP A 53 27.17 -15.72 -14.37
N ARG A 54 26.12 -14.91 -14.48
CA ARG A 54 25.28 -14.87 -15.69
C ARG A 54 26.02 -14.28 -16.89
N ARG A 55 26.79 -13.20 -16.68
CA ARG A 55 27.57 -12.55 -17.74
C ARG A 55 28.67 -13.45 -18.31
N THR A 56 29.26 -14.31 -17.49
CA THR A 56 30.34 -15.23 -17.90
C THR A 56 29.82 -16.61 -18.30
N GLU A 57 28.50 -16.82 -18.28
CA GLU A 57 27.86 -18.13 -18.57
C GLU A 57 28.45 -19.25 -17.71
N ASP A 58 28.71 -18.95 -16.43
CA ASP A 58 29.29 -19.88 -15.46
C ASP A 58 28.42 -21.16 -15.32
N ASN A 59 29.04 -22.31 -15.30
CA ASN A 59 28.33 -23.60 -15.23
C ASN A 59 27.40 -23.72 -13.98
N ARG A 60 27.67 -22.96 -12.93
CA ARG A 60 26.85 -22.91 -11.70
C ARG A 60 25.44 -22.41 -11.93
N ILE A 61 25.16 -21.65 -13.02
CA ILE A 61 23.84 -21.09 -13.27
C ILE A 61 22.86 -22.05 -13.97
N GLN A 62 23.29 -23.25 -14.36
CA GLN A 62 22.46 -24.17 -15.13
C GLN A 62 21.13 -24.56 -14.45
N GLY A 63 21.13 -24.68 -13.12
CA GLY A 63 19.93 -24.90 -12.30
C GLY A 63 19.35 -23.65 -11.66
N GLY A 64 19.81 -22.46 -12.04
CA GLY A 64 19.47 -21.17 -11.43
C GLY A 64 20.49 -20.68 -10.41
N ILE A 65 20.16 -19.57 -9.75
CA ILE A 65 20.98 -19.00 -8.68
C ILE A 65 20.07 -18.85 -7.46
N THR A 66 20.52 -19.39 -6.32
CA THR A 66 19.86 -19.17 -5.03
C THR A 66 20.74 -18.30 -4.14
N ILE A 67 20.21 -17.14 -3.75
CA ILE A 67 20.81 -16.29 -2.72
C ILE A 67 20.16 -16.67 -1.39
N TYR A 68 20.92 -17.39 -0.55
CA TYR A 68 20.52 -17.76 0.79
C TYR A 68 20.77 -16.61 1.76
N VAL A 69 19.72 -16.19 2.45
CA VAL A 69 19.75 -15.10 3.41
C VAL A 69 19.66 -15.69 4.81
N GLU A 70 20.73 -15.59 5.60
CA GLU A 70 20.74 -16.03 7.01
C GLU A 70 19.87 -15.10 7.86
N GLY A 71 19.33 -15.63 8.97
CA GLY A 71 18.45 -14.89 9.87
C GLY A 71 19.10 -13.63 10.44
N GLY A 72 18.31 -12.58 10.54
CA GLY A 72 18.71 -11.30 11.09
C GLY A 72 18.15 -10.10 10.34
N THR A 73 18.56 -8.90 10.76
CA THR A 73 18.13 -7.64 10.17
C THR A 73 19.20 -7.06 9.25
N TYR A 74 18.81 -6.78 8.03
CA TYR A 74 19.64 -6.13 7.00
C TYR A 74 19.17 -4.69 6.83
N ALA A 75 19.90 -3.74 7.37
CA ALA A 75 19.57 -2.32 7.30
C ALA A 75 19.93 -1.73 5.93
N PHE A 76 18.97 -1.08 5.31
CA PHE A 76 19.11 -0.43 4.01
C PHE A 76 19.26 1.08 4.17
N HIS A 77 20.24 1.64 3.49
CA HIS A 77 20.47 3.08 3.41
C HIS A 77 19.99 3.68 2.09
N GLU A 78 19.70 2.83 1.13
CA GLU A 78 19.15 3.12 -0.20
C GLU A 78 18.45 1.87 -0.74
N PRO A 79 17.59 2.00 -1.74
CA PRO A 79 16.95 0.85 -2.37
C PRO A 79 17.96 -0.10 -3.02
N VAL A 80 17.70 -1.40 -2.92
CA VAL A 80 18.39 -2.40 -3.73
C VAL A 80 17.75 -2.45 -5.12
N PHE A 81 18.56 -2.30 -6.17
CA PHE A 81 18.11 -2.36 -7.55
C PHE A 81 18.31 -3.76 -8.15
N ILE A 82 17.22 -4.35 -8.64
CA ILE A 82 17.21 -5.56 -9.45
C ILE A 82 16.92 -5.14 -10.89
N ARG A 83 17.82 -5.45 -11.79
CA ARG A 83 17.84 -4.95 -13.16
C ARG A 83 17.77 -6.10 -14.17
N PRO A 84 17.62 -5.84 -15.47
CA PRO A 84 17.61 -6.88 -16.50
C PRO A 84 18.80 -7.84 -16.44
N GLU A 85 19.96 -7.36 -15.98
CA GLU A 85 21.18 -8.17 -15.83
C GLU A 85 21.09 -9.19 -14.66
N ASP A 86 20.14 -9.04 -13.74
CA ASP A 86 19.86 -9.99 -12.64
C ASP A 86 18.87 -11.08 -13.05
N SER A 87 18.28 -10.94 -14.24
CA SER A 87 17.21 -11.84 -14.70
C SER A 87 17.65 -13.29 -14.73
N GLY A 88 16.72 -14.15 -14.33
CA GLY A 88 16.79 -15.57 -14.61
C GLY A 88 16.05 -15.97 -15.88
N THR A 89 15.91 -17.25 -16.08
CA THR A 89 15.01 -17.89 -17.04
C THR A 89 14.11 -18.87 -16.28
N LYS A 90 13.15 -19.46 -16.98
CA LYS A 90 12.28 -20.48 -16.38
C LYS A 90 13.08 -21.67 -15.83
N GLU A 91 14.12 -22.07 -16.55
CA GLU A 91 15.01 -23.20 -16.20
C GLU A 91 16.11 -22.80 -15.22
N SER A 92 16.46 -21.51 -15.18
CA SER A 92 17.54 -20.93 -14.38
C SER A 92 17.06 -19.65 -13.67
N PRO A 93 16.12 -19.72 -12.71
CA PRO A 93 15.61 -18.55 -12.01
C PRO A 93 16.66 -17.97 -11.04
N THR A 94 16.46 -16.71 -10.60
CA THR A 94 17.17 -16.14 -9.45
C THR A 94 16.23 -16.14 -8.25
N ILE A 95 16.59 -16.85 -7.19
CA ILE A 95 15.79 -17.01 -5.97
C ILE A 95 16.51 -16.35 -4.80
N ILE A 96 15.83 -15.48 -4.08
CA ILE A 96 16.30 -14.82 -2.86
C ILE A 96 15.45 -15.37 -1.72
N ARG A 97 16.04 -16.17 -0.83
CA ARG A 97 15.27 -16.88 0.18
C ARG A 97 15.96 -16.96 1.55
N SER A 98 15.13 -16.98 2.59
CA SER A 98 15.59 -17.28 3.94
C SER A 98 16.13 -18.71 4.07
N VAL A 99 17.08 -18.90 4.96
CA VAL A 99 17.60 -20.22 5.34
C VAL A 99 16.58 -20.89 6.28
N GLY A 100 15.93 -21.93 5.79
CA GLY A 100 14.91 -22.64 6.57
C GLY A 100 13.75 -21.72 6.99
N ASP A 101 13.50 -21.64 8.30
CA ASP A 101 12.46 -20.80 8.90
C ASP A 101 13.05 -19.62 9.70
N GLU A 102 14.31 -19.26 9.45
CA GLU A 102 14.95 -18.13 10.11
C GLU A 102 14.26 -16.81 9.72
N LYS A 103 14.08 -15.93 10.70
CA LYS A 103 13.48 -14.62 10.44
C LYS A 103 14.49 -13.70 9.76
N VAL A 104 14.23 -13.36 8.52
CA VAL A 104 15.01 -12.40 7.71
C VAL A 104 14.22 -11.11 7.57
N ILE A 105 14.82 -9.97 7.96
CA ILE A 105 14.20 -8.66 7.85
C ILE A 105 15.06 -7.75 6.97
N LEU A 106 14.54 -7.37 5.81
CA LEU A 106 15.06 -6.27 5.00
C LEU A 106 14.44 -4.98 5.53
N SER A 107 15.23 -4.14 6.18
CA SER A 107 14.76 -3.03 7.01
C SER A 107 15.22 -1.67 6.48
N GLY A 108 14.27 -0.73 6.34
CA GLY A 108 14.56 0.68 6.13
C GLY A 108 14.63 1.48 7.43
N GLY A 109 14.60 0.80 8.57
CA GLY A 109 14.52 1.41 9.90
C GLY A 109 15.87 1.73 10.53
N ILE A 110 15.85 2.72 11.41
CA ILE A 110 16.98 3.14 12.25
C ILE A 110 16.56 3.05 13.69
N SER A 111 17.41 2.45 14.54
CA SER A 111 17.18 2.38 15.97
C SER A 111 17.51 3.71 16.65
N ILE A 112 16.58 4.25 17.42
CA ILE A 112 16.76 5.42 18.27
C ILE A 112 17.17 4.97 19.67
N LYS A 113 18.27 5.51 20.17
CA LYS A 113 18.88 5.14 21.46
C LYS A 113 19.08 6.38 22.32
N GLY A 114 19.49 6.17 23.58
CA GLY A 114 19.86 7.26 24.48
C GLY A 114 18.67 8.02 25.06
N TRP A 115 17.56 7.34 25.24
CA TRP A 115 16.33 7.90 25.80
C TRP A 115 16.51 8.42 27.22
N LYS A 116 16.06 9.65 27.49
CA LYS A 116 16.11 10.35 28.77
C LYS A 116 14.70 10.74 29.20
N LYS A 117 14.36 10.50 30.46
CA LYS A 117 13.04 10.85 31.00
C LYS A 117 12.93 12.36 31.19
N GLN A 118 11.81 12.93 30.72
CA GLN A 118 11.46 14.34 30.91
C GLN A 118 9.99 14.46 31.32
N GLY A 119 9.71 14.45 32.61
CA GLY A 119 8.34 14.41 33.12
C GLY A 119 7.63 13.11 32.76
N LYS A 120 6.53 13.21 32.02
CA LYS A 120 5.74 12.05 31.55
C LYS A 120 6.33 11.41 30.28
N VAL A 121 7.11 12.17 29.51
CA VAL A 121 7.65 11.72 28.23
C VAL A 121 9.12 11.34 28.34
N TRP A 122 9.60 10.62 27.36
CA TRP A 122 11.00 10.32 27.12
C TRP A 122 11.46 11.04 25.86
N VAL A 123 12.68 11.51 25.82
CA VAL A 123 13.28 12.24 24.72
C VAL A 123 14.59 11.59 24.32
N ALA A 124 14.83 11.52 23.01
CA ALA A 124 16.09 11.09 22.43
C ALA A 124 16.50 11.98 21.26
N ASP A 125 17.79 12.00 20.97
CA ASP A 125 18.31 12.67 19.79
C ASP A 125 18.04 11.82 18.55
N VAL A 126 17.61 12.46 17.46
CA VAL A 126 17.42 11.82 16.16
C VAL A 126 18.73 11.90 15.38
N PRO A 127 19.33 10.76 14.99
CA PRO A 127 20.59 10.75 14.26
C PRO A 127 20.44 11.35 12.86
N ALA A 128 21.55 11.76 12.27
CA ALA A 128 21.60 12.04 10.84
C ALA A 128 21.55 10.73 10.04
N PHE A 129 20.95 10.78 8.87
CA PHE A 129 20.91 9.68 7.91
C PHE A 129 21.52 10.14 6.59
N ASN A 130 22.50 9.40 6.06
CA ASN A 130 23.22 9.77 4.84
C ASN A 130 23.72 11.22 4.83
N GLY A 131 24.20 11.69 6.01
CA GLY A 131 24.72 13.06 6.17
C GLY A 131 23.67 14.16 6.25
N ARG A 132 22.39 13.86 6.32
CA ARG A 132 21.27 14.83 6.41
C ARG A 132 20.47 14.61 7.70
N PRO A 133 19.82 15.65 8.26
CA PRO A 133 18.82 15.45 9.29
C PRO A 133 17.78 14.43 8.83
N LEU A 134 17.48 13.44 9.68
CA LEU A 134 16.44 12.45 9.42
C LEU A 134 15.09 13.04 9.80
N ASP A 135 14.12 12.92 8.91
CA ASP A 135 12.70 13.13 9.19
C ASP A 135 11.91 11.86 8.87
N PHE A 136 10.80 11.65 9.58
CA PHE A 136 9.99 10.44 9.48
C PHE A 136 8.55 10.70 9.94
N ARG A 137 7.63 9.86 9.48
CA ARG A 137 6.21 9.95 9.81
C ARG A 137 5.72 8.84 10.73
N GLN A 138 6.50 7.79 10.95
CA GLN A 138 6.17 6.63 11.77
C GLN A 138 7.22 6.37 12.84
N LEU A 139 6.81 5.72 13.93
CA LEU A 139 7.67 5.24 15.00
C LEU A 139 7.10 3.93 15.57
N TRP A 140 7.97 2.97 15.81
CA TRP A 140 7.59 1.70 16.45
C TRP A 140 8.38 1.50 17.74
N VAL A 141 7.68 1.03 18.77
CA VAL A 141 8.27 0.69 20.06
C VAL A 141 8.00 -0.78 20.35
N ASN A 142 9.04 -1.60 20.47
CA ASN A 142 8.95 -3.05 20.65
C ASN A 142 8.05 -3.71 19.59
N GLY A 143 8.21 -3.33 18.31
CA GLY A 143 7.43 -3.82 17.18
C GLY A 143 5.98 -3.31 17.11
N LYS A 144 5.55 -2.43 18.03
CA LYS A 144 4.20 -1.86 18.04
C LYS A 144 4.22 -0.40 17.57
N LYS A 145 3.43 -0.08 16.54
CA LYS A 145 3.31 1.28 16.03
C LYS A 145 2.86 2.25 17.11
N ALA A 146 3.58 3.35 17.23
CA ALA A 146 3.23 4.47 18.10
C ALA A 146 2.35 5.48 17.36
N VAL A 147 1.53 6.21 18.08
CA VAL A 147 0.60 7.19 17.52
C VAL A 147 1.31 8.54 17.38
N ARG A 148 1.27 9.15 16.21
CA ARG A 148 1.74 10.53 16.03
C ARG A 148 0.80 11.46 16.81
N ALA A 149 1.34 12.29 17.69
CA ALA A 149 0.57 13.13 18.62
C ALA A 149 -0.60 13.84 17.92
N ARG A 150 -1.81 13.69 18.44
CA ARG A 150 -3.05 14.18 17.83
C ARG A 150 -4.05 14.64 18.88
N ASP A 151 -5.07 15.39 18.47
CA ASP A 151 -6.07 15.97 19.37
C ASP A 151 -7.27 15.03 19.64
N VAL A 152 -7.27 13.84 19.09
CA VAL A 152 -8.36 12.86 19.21
C VAL A 152 -7.85 11.46 19.55
N GLU A 153 -8.44 10.83 20.53
CA GLU A 153 -8.24 9.41 20.88
C GLU A 153 -9.34 8.54 20.29
N ASP A 154 -10.60 8.97 20.47
CA ASP A 154 -11.81 8.34 19.97
C ASP A 154 -12.30 9.08 18.73
N PHE A 155 -12.17 8.49 17.55
CA PHE A 155 -12.55 9.12 16.29
C PHE A 155 -14.05 9.48 16.20
N GLU A 156 -14.93 8.84 16.96
CA GLU A 156 -16.34 9.25 17.04
C GLU A 156 -16.52 10.66 17.64
N LYS A 157 -15.48 11.19 18.29
CA LYS A 157 -15.45 12.54 18.88
C LYS A 157 -14.68 13.57 18.06
N MET A 158 -14.32 13.25 16.81
CA MET A 158 -13.66 14.23 15.94
C MET A 158 -14.48 15.52 15.80
N ASN A 159 -13.76 16.62 15.71
CA ASN A 159 -14.37 17.90 15.35
C ASN A 159 -14.88 17.87 13.90
N ARG A 160 -15.86 18.72 13.59
CA ARG A 160 -16.37 18.90 12.23
C ARG A 160 -16.07 20.31 11.75
N ILE A 161 -15.84 20.45 10.45
CA ILE A 161 -15.67 21.79 9.83
C ILE A 161 -16.95 22.60 9.95
N CYS A 162 -16.82 23.93 9.97
CA CYS A 162 -17.96 24.86 9.98
C CYS A 162 -18.41 25.20 8.56
N SER A 163 -17.45 25.60 7.72
CA SER A 163 -17.70 25.99 6.32
C SER A 163 -16.41 25.99 5.50
N VAL A 164 -16.55 26.11 4.18
CA VAL A 164 -15.44 26.15 3.22
C VAL A 164 -15.57 27.41 2.36
N ASP A 165 -14.49 28.16 2.21
CA ASP A 165 -14.35 29.25 1.24
C ASP A 165 -13.34 28.83 0.16
N GLU A 166 -13.84 28.16 -0.88
CA GLU A 166 -13.02 27.61 -1.97
C GLU A 166 -12.22 28.70 -2.68
N LYS A 167 -12.83 29.87 -2.88
CA LYS A 167 -12.23 30.99 -3.62
C LYS A 167 -10.99 31.56 -2.92
N ASN A 168 -11.01 31.63 -1.58
CA ASN A 168 -9.93 32.19 -0.78
C ASN A 168 -9.06 31.11 -0.15
N GLU A 169 -9.30 29.85 -0.45
CA GLU A 169 -8.61 28.66 0.11
C GLU A 169 -8.62 28.66 1.65
N ILE A 170 -9.82 28.80 2.24
CA ILE A 170 -10.01 28.84 3.70
C ILE A 170 -10.96 27.73 4.14
N LEU A 171 -10.55 27.00 5.18
CA LEU A 171 -11.41 26.09 5.91
C LEU A 171 -11.75 26.70 7.28
N TYR A 172 -13.03 26.83 7.59
CA TYR A 172 -13.48 27.31 8.89
C TYR A 172 -13.78 26.13 9.82
N VAL A 173 -13.26 26.20 11.04
CA VAL A 173 -13.45 25.19 12.09
C VAL A 173 -13.90 25.85 13.39
N PRO A 174 -14.46 25.11 14.37
CA PRO A 174 -14.74 25.64 15.70
C PRO A 174 -13.44 26.18 16.34
N ALA A 175 -13.45 27.41 16.86
CA ALA A 175 -12.27 28.03 17.48
C ALA A 175 -11.69 27.20 18.64
N VAL A 176 -12.53 26.43 19.33
CA VAL A 176 -12.11 25.54 20.42
C VAL A 176 -11.17 24.42 19.93
N SER A 177 -11.34 23.94 18.71
CA SER A 177 -10.54 22.83 18.17
C SER A 177 -9.07 23.18 17.97
N ILE A 178 -8.76 24.46 17.69
CA ILE A 178 -7.38 24.91 17.43
C ILE A 178 -6.69 25.51 18.65
N ARG A 179 -7.37 25.62 19.79
CA ARG A 179 -6.87 26.34 20.98
C ARG A 179 -5.50 25.84 21.45
N ARG A 180 -5.22 24.57 21.33
CA ARG A 180 -3.93 23.97 21.70
C ARG A 180 -2.78 24.36 20.77
N LEU A 181 -3.06 24.71 19.51
CA LEU A 181 -2.06 25.03 18.50
C LEU A 181 -1.66 26.52 18.45
N ILE A 182 -2.36 27.39 19.16
CA ILE A 182 -2.13 28.84 19.17
C ILE A 182 -1.57 29.34 20.50
N ASP A 183 -0.88 30.49 20.45
CA ASP A 183 -0.46 31.22 21.64
C ASP A 183 -1.58 32.13 22.20
N ASN A 184 -1.31 32.82 23.31
CA ASN A 184 -2.27 33.73 23.94
C ASN A 184 -2.63 34.96 23.08
N LYS A 185 -1.91 35.20 21.98
CA LYS A 185 -2.18 36.25 21.01
C LYS A 185 -2.92 35.73 19.76
N GLY A 186 -3.23 34.44 19.72
CA GLY A 186 -3.89 33.78 18.59
C GLY A 186 -2.96 33.36 17.45
N ASN A 187 -1.64 33.47 17.61
CA ASN A 187 -0.70 33.06 16.58
C ASN A 187 -0.46 31.54 16.63
N LEU A 188 -0.33 30.92 15.47
CA LEU A 188 0.05 29.50 15.35
C LEU A 188 1.47 29.31 15.94
N LYS A 189 1.59 28.49 16.99
CA LYS A 189 2.86 28.12 17.63
C LYS A 189 3.35 26.74 17.18
N ALA A 190 2.45 25.88 16.75
CA ALA A 190 2.73 24.52 16.26
C ALA A 190 3.10 24.56 14.77
N LYS A 191 4.35 24.92 14.46
CA LYS A 191 4.87 25.16 13.10
C LYS A 191 4.61 24.02 12.09
N TYR A 192 4.61 22.78 12.56
CA TYR A 192 4.49 21.58 11.72
C TYR A 192 3.15 20.86 11.88
N ALA A 193 2.16 21.53 12.50
CA ALA A 193 0.84 20.94 12.65
C ALA A 193 0.20 20.60 11.31
N GLU A 194 -0.48 19.48 11.28
CA GLU A 194 -1.21 18.98 10.13
C GLU A 194 -2.68 18.78 10.51
N MET A 195 -3.57 18.92 9.54
CA MET A 195 -4.97 18.53 9.62
C MET A 195 -5.18 17.27 8.78
N VAL A 196 -5.76 16.24 9.38
CA VAL A 196 -6.31 15.09 8.65
C VAL A 196 -7.79 15.35 8.48
N LEU A 197 -8.20 15.62 7.25
CA LEU A 197 -9.57 15.98 6.89
C LEU A 197 -10.27 14.80 6.25
N HIS A 198 -11.32 14.30 6.91
CA HIS A 198 -12.16 13.25 6.39
C HIS A 198 -13.04 13.82 5.26
N GLN A 199 -12.96 13.20 4.11
CA GLN A 199 -13.75 13.54 2.94
C GLN A 199 -14.69 12.38 2.59
N MET A 200 -15.11 12.25 1.36
CA MET A 200 -16.08 11.23 0.96
C MET A 200 -15.52 9.80 1.13
N TRP A 201 -14.57 9.41 0.31
CA TRP A 201 -13.95 8.08 0.29
C TRP A 201 -12.45 8.10 0.58
N CYS A 202 -11.93 9.21 1.09
CA CYS A 202 -10.52 9.35 1.46
C CYS A 202 -10.30 10.41 2.55
N VAL A 203 -9.07 10.53 3.03
CA VAL A 203 -8.63 11.58 3.94
C VAL A 203 -7.56 12.45 3.29
N ALA A 204 -7.70 13.78 3.35
CA ALA A 204 -6.63 14.68 2.96
C ALA A 204 -5.73 15.00 4.16
N ASN A 205 -4.41 15.07 3.92
CA ASN A 205 -3.44 15.46 4.93
C ASN A 205 -2.85 16.82 4.54
N LEU A 206 -3.23 17.86 5.28
CA LEU A 206 -3.00 19.25 4.94
C LEU A 206 -2.11 19.93 5.99
N ARG A 207 -0.96 20.51 5.58
CA ARG A 207 -0.05 21.21 6.47
C ARG A 207 -0.61 22.60 6.79
N ILE A 208 -0.79 22.92 8.07
CA ILE A 208 -1.36 24.19 8.52
C ILE A 208 -0.32 25.32 8.39
N ARG A 209 -0.63 26.33 7.58
CA ARG A 209 0.22 27.51 7.38
C ARG A 209 -0.10 28.63 8.36
N SER A 210 -1.38 28.90 8.57
CA SER A 210 -1.82 29.95 9.47
C SER A 210 -3.23 29.69 9.99
N VAL A 211 -3.52 30.30 11.14
CA VAL A 211 -4.82 30.23 11.80
C VAL A 211 -5.20 31.66 12.19
N GLU A 212 -6.47 32.03 12.03
CA GLU A 212 -7.03 33.31 12.46
C GLU A 212 -8.34 33.06 13.20
N VAL A 213 -8.40 33.40 14.48
CA VAL A 213 -9.61 33.23 15.30
C VAL A 213 -10.60 34.36 15.02
N GLN A 214 -11.84 34.02 14.72
CA GLN A 214 -12.93 34.92 14.38
C GLN A 214 -14.18 34.55 15.20
N GLY A 215 -14.26 35.05 16.44
CA GLY A 215 -15.34 34.69 17.36
C GLY A 215 -15.30 33.23 17.76
N ASP A 216 -16.38 32.49 17.49
CA ASP A 216 -16.49 31.06 17.80
C ASP A 216 -15.90 30.14 16.72
N SER A 217 -15.43 30.70 15.62
CA SER A 217 -14.76 29.99 14.54
C SER A 217 -13.31 30.41 14.36
N ALA A 218 -12.54 29.59 13.65
CA ALA A 218 -11.18 29.89 13.22
C ALA A 218 -11.02 29.58 11.73
N ALA A 219 -10.41 30.52 11.01
CA ALA A 219 -10.01 30.36 9.62
C ALA A 219 -8.65 29.67 9.55
N ILE A 220 -8.58 28.54 8.90
CA ILE A 220 -7.33 27.79 8.67
C ILE A 220 -6.95 27.92 7.20
N ARG A 221 -5.67 28.23 6.96
CA ARG A 221 -5.05 28.21 5.63
C ARG A 221 -3.92 27.20 5.62
N PHE A 222 -3.75 26.52 4.49
CA PHE A 222 -2.76 25.47 4.32
C PHE A 222 -1.56 25.94 3.50
N HIS A 223 -0.49 25.16 3.52
CA HIS A 223 0.65 25.37 2.64
C HIS A 223 0.32 25.04 1.19
N GLN A 224 1.14 25.51 0.28
CA GLN A 224 1.11 25.10 -1.12
C GLN A 224 2.05 23.90 -1.34
N PRO A 225 1.77 23.00 -2.28
CA PRO A 225 0.71 23.05 -3.32
C PRO A 225 -0.65 22.52 -2.87
N GLU A 226 -0.72 21.82 -1.72
CA GLU A 226 -1.90 21.08 -1.29
C GLU A 226 -3.12 21.99 -1.09
N SER A 227 -2.95 23.24 -0.63
CA SER A 227 -4.04 24.18 -0.44
C SER A 227 -4.81 24.40 -1.74
N ARG A 228 -4.11 24.85 -2.79
CA ARG A 228 -4.72 25.09 -4.10
C ARG A 228 -5.42 23.83 -4.65
N ILE A 229 -4.74 22.69 -4.61
CA ILE A 229 -5.29 21.44 -5.14
C ILE A 229 -6.56 21.05 -4.39
N GLN A 230 -6.53 21.12 -3.05
CA GLN A 230 -7.65 20.75 -2.19
C GLN A 230 -8.93 21.57 -2.48
N PHE A 231 -8.78 22.85 -2.79
CA PHE A 231 -9.92 23.73 -3.04
C PHE A 231 -10.30 23.82 -4.53
N GLU A 232 -9.45 23.40 -5.45
CA GLU A 232 -9.69 23.46 -6.89
C GLU A 232 -10.37 22.19 -7.44
N HIS A 233 -9.97 21.00 -6.97
CA HIS A 233 -10.52 19.77 -7.53
C HIS A 233 -11.93 19.46 -7.00
N PRO A 234 -12.84 18.93 -7.84
CA PRO A 234 -14.25 18.78 -7.47
C PRO A 234 -14.53 17.57 -6.57
N TRP A 235 -13.74 16.49 -6.65
CA TRP A 235 -13.98 15.21 -5.98
C TRP A 235 -12.68 14.48 -5.63
N PRO A 236 -12.56 13.90 -4.43
CA PRO A 236 -13.40 14.08 -3.24
C PRO A 236 -13.18 15.45 -2.62
N ARG A 237 -14.18 16.00 -1.93
CA ARG A 237 -14.10 17.32 -1.33
C ARG A 237 -14.59 17.36 0.12
N PRO A 238 -14.28 18.42 0.88
CA PRO A 238 -14.90 18.65 2.17
C PRO A 238 -16.41 18.83 2.02
N MET A 239 -17.18 18.12 2.83
CA MET A 239 -18.64 18.18 2.80
C MET A 239 -19.17 19.14 3.86
N VAL A 240 -20.07 20.01 3.48
CA VAL A 240 -20.85 20.87 4.38
C VAL A 240 -22.31 20.55 4.14
N THR A 241 -23.01 20.11 5.18
CA THR A 241 -24.39 19.61 5.11
C THR A 241 -25.32 20.45 5.97
N THR A 242 -26.62 20.36 5.72
CA THR A 242 -27.64 21.05 6.51
C THR A 242 -28.05 20.28 7.77
N ASP A 243 -27.72 19.02 7.85
CA ASP A 243 -28.06 18.11 8.97
C ASP A 243 -26.95 17.94 10.00
N GLY A 244 -25.83 18.67 9.85
CA GLY A 244 -24.72 18.65 10.78
C GLY A 244 -23.66 17.56 10.53
N HIS A 245 -23.80 16.77 9.47
CA HIS A 245 -22.84 15.76 9.03
C HIS A 245 -21.70 16.35 8.19
N ASN A 246 -21.20 17.55 8.56
CA ASN A 246 -20.02 18.13 7.92
C ASN A 246 -18.81 17.21 8.05
N SER A 247 -17.85 17.34 7.13
CA SER A 247 -16.60 16.60 7.18
C SER A 247 -15.94 16.68 8.55
N ALA A 248 -15.61 15.52 9.10
CA ALA A 248 -14.86 15.41 10.35
C ALA A 248 -13.36 15.64 10.11
N PHE A 249 -12.64 16.04 11.13
CA PHE A 249 -11.19 16.21 11.07
C PHE A 249 -10.54 16.02 12.44
N TYR A 250 -9.25 15.73 12.41
CA TYR A 250 -8.40 15.83 13.59
C TYR A 250 -7.08 16.55 13.25
N LEU A 251 -6.44 17.07 14.30
CA LEU A 251 -5.18 17.78 14.24
C LEU A 251 -4.06 16.86 14.73
N THR A 252 -2.91 16.92 14.09
CA THR A 252 -1.78 16.05 14.43
C THR A 252 -0.44 16.76 14.25
N ASN A 253 0.63 16.08 14.64
CA ASN A 253 2.01 16.55 14.49
C ASN A 253 2.32 17.86 15.23
N ALA A 254 1.87 17.95 16.47
CA ALA A 254 2.20 19.07 17.34
C ALA A 254 2.56 18.56 18.73
N ARG A 255 3.60 19.16 19.35
CA ARG A 255 4.06 18.79 20.70
C ARG A 255 2.96 19.01 21.74
N GLU A 256 2.14 20.02 21.53
CA GLU A 256 1.02 20.43 22.36
C GLU A 256 -0.12 19.38 22.41
N LEU A 257 -0.16 18.50 21.43
CA LEU A 257 -1.18 17.46 21.33
C LEU A 257 -0.75 16.16 22.03
N GLN A 258 0.53 16.03 22.41
CA GLN A 258 1.07 14.81 23.03
C GLN A 258 0.65 14.69 24.49
N ASP A 259 -0.46 14.00 24.77
CA ASP A 259 -1.03 13.86 26.11
C ASP A 259 -1.48 12.43 26.47
N VAL A 260 -1.51 11.50 25.52
CA VAL A 260 -1.93 10.11 25.70
C VAL A 260 -0.72 9.15 25.64
N PRO A 261 -0.66 8.09 26.50
CA PRO A 261 0.38 7.08 26.40
C PRO A 261 0.39 6.39 25.02
N GLY A 262 1.58 6.21 24.46
CA GLY A 262 1.77 5.67 23.11
C GLY A 262 1.93 6.74 22.03
N GLU A 263 1.80 8.00 22.37
CA GLU A 263 2.00 9.11 21.44
C GLU A 263 3.45 9.56 21.35
N TRP A 264 3.83 10.01 20.13
CA TRP A 264 5.14 10.58 19.86
C TRP A 264 5.05 11.86 19.04
N TYR A 265 6.11 12.68 19.17
CA TYR A 265 6.30 13.90 18.40
C TYR A 265 7.76 14.04 17.99
N HIS A 266 8.03 14.45 16.75
CA HIS A 266 9.37 14.75 16.26
C HIS A 266 9.54 16.27 16.13
N ASP A 267 10.42 16.84 16.94
CA ASP A 267 10.90 18.20 16.79
C ASP A 267 12.05 18.22 15.77
N ILE A 268 11.72 18.54 14.53
CA ILE A 268 12.64 18.51 13.39
C ILE A 268 13.74 19.55 13.58
N ASP A 269 13.40 20.75 14.08
CA ASP A 269 14.35 21.84 14.28
C ASP A 269 15.37 21.50 15.38
N ALA A 270 14.91 20.92 16.49
CA ALA A 270 15.75 20.47 17.59
C ALA A 270 16.40 19.09 17.34
N ARG A 271 15.99 18.37 16.31
CA ARG A 271 16.39 16.98 16.03
C ARG A 271 16.17 16.07 17.23
N LYS A 272 14.99 16.15 17.84
CA LYS A 272 14.61 15.35 19.01
C LYS A 272 13.27 14.68 18.79
N VAL A 273 13.19 13.43 19.21
CA VAL A 273 11.94 12.71 19.27
C VAL A 273 11.48 12.55 20.71
N TYR A 274 10.20 12.82 20.94
CA TYR A 274 9.53 12.70 22.23
C TYR A 274 8.54 11.56 22.15
N TYR A 275 8.55 10.68 23.13
CA TYR A 275 7.62 9.58 23.24
C TYR A 275 6.99 9.52 24.63
N TYR A 276 5.68 9.36 24.71
CA TYR A 276 4.97 9.10 25.95
C TYR A 276 4.74 7.59 26.08
N PRO A 277 5.51 6.86 26.93
CA PRO A 277 5.46 5.42 27.00
C PRO A 277 4.09 4.89 27.40
N ARG A 278 3.70 3.76 26.83
CA ARG A 278 2.56 2.97 27.28
C ARG A 278 2.87 2.36 28.64
N GLU A 279 1.82 1.94 29.34
CA GLU A 279 1.98 1.24 30.61
C GLU A 279 2.85 -0.02 30.45
N GLY A 280 3.81 -0.20 31.35
CA GLY A 280 4.74 -1.33 31.31
C GLY A 280 5.94 -1.21 30.36
N GLU A 281 6.00 -0.21 29.50
CA GLU A 281 7.16 -0.02 28.61
C GLU A 281 8.38 0.55 29.36
N LYS A 282 9.50 -0.16 29.28
CA LYS A 282 10.78 0.24 29.88
C LYS A 282 11.68 0.85 28.81
N MET A 283 11.71 2.16 28.70
CA MET A 283 12.39 2.87 27.62
C MET A 283 13.90 2.68 27.55
N GLN A 284 14.57 2.28 28.65
CA GLN A 284 15.99 1.94 28.63
C GLN A 284 16.27 0.61 27.90
N GLU A 285 15.28 -0.29 27.86
CA GLU A 285 15.37 -1.63 27.28
C GLU A 285 14.60 -1.71 25.95
N ALA A 286 13.73 -0.73 25.67
CA ALA A 286 12.83 -0.73 24.51
C ALA A 286 13.60 -0.60 23.19
N GLU A 287 13.25 -1.45 22.23
CA GLU A 287 13.63 -1.28 20.85
C GLU A 287 12.73 -0.20 20.22
N VAL A 288 13.33 0.92 19.82
CA VAL A 288 12.60 2.00 19.14
C VAL A 288 13.16 2.18 17.74
N ILE A 289 12.30 2.03 16.73
CA ILE A 289 12.68 2.10 15.32
C ILE A 289 11.89 3.23 14.64
N VAL A 290 12.59 4.05 13.86
CA VAL A 290 12.02 5.02 12.93
C VAL A 290 12.45 4.69 11.51
N PRO A 291 11.60 4.87 10.50
CA PRO A 291 11.95 4.57 9.13
C PRO A 291 12.77 5.71 8.49
N ALA A 292 13.68 5.36 7.57
CA ALA A 292 14.57 6.31 6.92
C ALA A 292 14.54 6.24 5.38
N VAL A 293 13.93 5.21 4.81
CA VAL A 293 13.81 5.03 3.36
C VAL A 293 12.35 4.77 2.98
N GLU A 294 11.97 5.15 1.77
CA GLU A 294 10.61 4.95 1.25
C GLU A 294 10.45 3.61 0.53
N THR A 295 11.51 3.13 -0.10
CA THR A 295 11.51 1.89 -0.89
C THR A 295 12.73 1.05 -0.56
N LEU A 296 12.53 -0.25 -0.34
CA LEU A 296 13.60 -1.21 -0.04
C LEU A 296 14.15 -1.86 -1.31
N VAL A 297 13.26 -2.28 -2.20
CA VAL A 297 13.63 -2.99 -3.43
C VAL A 297 12.94 -2.37 -4.64
N ARG A 298 13.73 -2.13 -5.68
CA ARG A 298 13.25 -1.66 -6.98
C ARG A 298 13.63 -2.70 -8.04
N VAL A 299 12.62 -3.34 -8.61
CA VAL A 299 12.77 -4.27 -9.73
C VAL A 299 12.39 -3.49 -10.98
N GLU A 300 13.38 -3.07 -11.77
CA GLU A 300 13.15 -2.11 -12.86
C GLU A 300 13.82 -2.56 -14.17
N GLY A 301 12.98 -2.90 -15.14
CA GLY A 301 13.37 -3.14 -16.52
C GLY A 301 12.89 -2.06 -17.48
N THR A 302 12.82 -2.41 -18.74
CA THR A 302 12.17 -1.66 -19.82
C THR A 302 11.28 -2.61 -20.62
N LEU A 303 10.39 -2.09 -21.45
CA LEU A 303 9.53 -2.93 -22.31
C LEU A 303 10.35 -3.90 -23.18
N ASP A 304 11.50 -3.48 -23.67
CA ASP A 304 12.36 -4.30 -24.52
C ASP A 304 13.37 -5.16 -23.75
N ARG A 305 13.68 -4.78 -22.51
CA ARG A 305 14.56 -5.52 -21.60
C ARG A 305 13.93 -5.62 -20.21
N PRO A 306 12.87 -6.42 -20.03
CA PRO A 306 12.25 -6.60 -18.74
C PRO A 306 13.16 -7.37 -17.78
N VAL A 307 12.95 -7.17 -16.47
CA VAL A 307 13.51 -8.08 -15.46
C VAL A 307 12.70 -9.36 -15.43
N CYS A 308 13.34 -10.53 -15.44
CA CYS A 308 12.64 -11.80 -15.57
C CYS A 308 13.03 -12.82 -14.50
N HIS A 309 12.05 -13.64 -14.07
CA HIS A 309 12.23 -14.82 -13.23
C HIS A 309 13.04 -14.59 -11.96
N ILE A 310 12.57 -13.64 -11.15
CA ILE A 310 13.08 -13.36 -9.80
C ILE A 310 12.03 -13.83 -8.79
N ARG A 311 12.45 -14.53 -7.74
CA ARG A 311 11.56 -14.97 -6.68
C ARG A 311 12.12 -14.60 -5.31
N PHE A 312 11.24 -14.05 -4.46
CA PHE A 312 11.50 -13.86 -3.05
C PHE A 312 10.71 -14.89 -2.23
N GLU A 313 11.38 -15.57 -1.31
CA GLU A 313 10.77 -16.59 -0.46
C GLU A 313 11.09 -16.35 1.02
N LYS A 314 10.05 -16.29 1.86
CA LYS A 314 10.17 -16.13 3.33
C LYS A 314 11.01 -14.91 3.76
N ILE A 315 10.86 -13.80 3.08
CA ILE A 315 11.54 -12.53 3.38
C ILE A 315 10.55 -11.56 4.01
N THR A 316 10.95 -10.85 5.06
CA THR A 316 10.20 -9.74 5.64
C THR A 316 10.73 -8.41 5.11
N PHE A 317 9.86 -7.57 4.55
CA PHE A 317 10.11 -6.18 4.15
C PHE A 317 9.50 -5.28 5.21
N SER A 318 10.31 -4.39 5.84
CA SER A 318 9.86 -3.68 7.04
C SER A 318 10.45 -2.28 7.18
N TYR A 319 9.72 -1.42 7.90
CA TYR A 319 10.17 -0.10 8.34
C TYR A 319 10.50 0.86 7.20
N THR A 320 9.51 1.15 6.35
CA THR A 320 9.58 2.22 5.36
C THR A 320 8.76 3.43 5.79
N THR A 321 8.99 4.57 5.16
CA THR A 321 8.22 5.81 5.33
C THR A 321 7.69 6.31 3.99
N TRP A 322 6.94 7.41 4.02
CA TRP A 322 6.58 8.22 2.86
C TRP A 322 6.44 9.68 3.28
N MET A 323 7.35 10.51 2.80
CA MET A 323 7.49 11.87 3.32
C MET A 323 6.63 12.92 2.61
N ARG A 324 6.04 12.59 1.46
CA ARG A 324 5.21 13.55 0.71
C ARG A 324 4.17 14.29 1.57
N PRO A 325 3.39 13.64 2.47
CA PRO A 325 2.41 14.36 3.27
C PRO A 325 3.02 15.46 4.15
N SER A 326 4.25 15.27 4.66
CA SER A 326 4.99 16.29 5.42
C SER A 326 5.65 17.36 4.54
N GLU A 327 5.94 17.05 3.27
CA GLU A 327 6.67 17.95 2.37
C GLU A 327 5.74 18.77 1.48
N LYS A 328 4.65 18.18 0.99
CA LYS A 328 3.76 18.77 -0.02
C LYS A 328 2.27 18.56 0.28
N GLY A 329 1.94 18.03 1.46
CA GLY A 329 0.60 17.58 1.77
C GLY A 329 0.19 16.34 0.95
N HIS A 330 -0.98 15.82 1.23
CA HIS A 330 -1.58 14.70 0.51
C HIS A 330 -3.04 15.00 0.21
N VAL A 331 -3.36 15.17 -1.06
CA VAL A 331 -4.73 15.38 -1.55
C VAL A 331 -5.06 14.20 -2.45
N PRO A 332 -5.68 13.14 -1.89
CA PRO A 332 -5.94 11.92 -2.62
C PRO A 332 -7.13 12.06 -3.56
N LEU A 333 -7.12 11.24 -4.62
CA LEU A 333 -8.27 11.02 -5.48
C LEU A 333 -9.02 9.76 -5.03
N GLN A 334 -8.38 8.59 -5.12
CA GLN A 334 -8.93 7.29 -4.72
C GLN A 334 -7.81 6.26 -4.60
N ALA A 335 -7.98 5.24 -3.76
CA ALA A 335 -7.02 4.14 -3.59
C ALA A 335 -5.59 4.61 -3.28
N GLY A 336 -5.42 5.71 -2.55
CA GLY A 336 -4.13 6.31 -2.25
C GLY A 336 -3.48 7.08 -3.40
N MET A 337 -4.00 7.00 -4.64
CA MET A 337 -3.56 7.87 -5.73
C MET A 337 -3.90 9.31 -5.40
N TYR A 338 -2.95 10.23 -5.63
CA TYR A 338 -3.09 11.63 -5.23
C TYR A 338 -2.88 12.59 -6.41
N LEU A 339 -3.47 13.78 -6.30
CA LEU A 339 -3.29 14.84 -7.29
C LEU A 339 -1.90 15.49 -7.12
N THR A 340 -1.15 15.54 -8.21
CA THR A 340 0.21 16.12 -8.21
C THR A 340 0.16 17.64 -8.28
N ASP A 341 1.32 18.29 -8.06
CA ASP A 341 1.46 19.75 -8.11
C ASP A 341 1.07 20.33 -9.49
N GLY A 342 1.13 19.50 -10.53
CA GLY A 342 0.73 19.85 -11.90
C GLY A 342 -0.77 19.92 -12.13
N TYR A 343 -1.59 19.36 -11.23
CA TYR A 343 -3.04 19.34 -11.38
C TYR A 343 -3.62 20.74 -11.68
N ARG A 344 -4.52 20.80 -12.64
CA ARG A 344 -5.32 21.96 -13.01
C ARG A 344 -6.64 21.49 -13.60
N ILE A 345 -7.74 22.14 -13.22
CA ILE A 345 -8.99 22.02 -13.97
C ILE A 345 -8.81 22.72 -15.31
N ASP A 346 -9.18 22.03 -16.40
CA ASP A 346 -9.28 22.66 -17.72
C ASP A 346 -10.76 22.97 -18.01
N PRO A 347 -11.17 24.25 -17.97
CA PRO A 347 -12.56 24.64 -18.22
C PRO A 347 -13.03 24.34 -19.65
N LYS A 348 -12.10 24.02 -20.56
CA LYS A 348 -12.43 23.63 -21.95
C LYS A 348 -12.58 22.12 -22.12
N MET A 349 -12.33 21.33 -21.09
CA MET A 349 -12.49 19.89 -21.16
C MET A 349 -13.92 19.50 -21.52
N GLN A 350 -14.01 18.42 -22.27
CA GLN A 350 -15.29 17.81 -22.63
C GLN A 350 -16.01 17.28 -21.39
N ARG A 351 -17.31 17.12 -21.50
CA ARG A 351 -18.10 16.41 -20.50
C ARG A 351 -18.13 14.93 -20.83
N ASN A 352 -18.12 14.09 -19.80
CA ASN A 352 -18.32 12.66 -19.95
C ASN A 352 -19.81 12.35 -20.28
N TYR A 353 -20.13 11.07 -20.43
CA TYR A 353 -21.49 10.60 -20.74
C TYR A 353 -22.53 10.92 -19.64
N LEU A 354 -22.08 11.21 -18.42
CA LEU A 354 -22.92 11.68 -17.31
C LEU A 354 -23.04 13.21 -17.25
N ASN A 355 -22.53 13.93 -18.27
CA ASN A 355 -22.47 15.39 -18.34
C ASN A 355 -21.58 16.04 -17.25
N HIS A 356 -20.69 15.28 -16.62
CA HIS A 356 -19.66 15.81 -15.71
C HIS A 356 -18.50 16.37 -16.53
N LEU A 357 -17.90 17.47 -16.07
CA LEU A 357 -16.62 17.94 -16.61
C LEU A 357 -15.56 16.88 -16.37
N LEU A 358 -14.75 16.63 -17.38
CA LEU A 358 -13.50 15.89 -17.20
C LEU A 358 -12.58 16.76 -16.33
N ASP A 359 -12.21 16.28 -15.17
CA ASP A 359 -11.53 17.05 -14.16
C ASP A 359 -10.01 16.89 -14.18
N ASN A 360 -9.49 16.51 -15.36
CA ASN A 360 -8.05 16.42 -15.64
C ASN A 360 -7.29 15.50 -14.70
N GLN A 361 -7.85 14.35 -14.38
CA GLN A 361 -7.27 13.36 -13.47
C GLN A 361 -6.03 12.64 -14.04
N GLY A 362 -5.52 13.06 -15.19
CA GLY A 362 -4.24 12.60 -15.72
C GLY A 362 -3.02 13.06 -14.92
N TRP A 363 -3.21 13.93 -13.93
CA TRP A 363 -2.13 14.45 -13.07
C TRP A 363 -2.01 13.69 -11.75
N LEU A 364 -2.20 12.38 -11.80
CA LEU A 364 -2.09 11.52 -10.62
C LEU A 364 -0.65 11.16 -10.29
N GLY A 365 -0.34 11.19 -9.00
CA GLY A 365 0.84 10.60 -8.40
C GLY A 365 0.49 9.27 -7.73
N ARG A 366 1.48 8.43 -7.58
CA ARG A 366 1.40 7.12 -6.97
C ARG A 366 2.16 7.12 -5.64
N PRO A 367 1.59 6.57 -4.55
CA PRO A 367 2.30 6.49 -3.28
C PRO A 367 3.51 5.57 -3.39
N ALA A 368 4.55 5.84 -2.58
CA ALA A 368 5.73 4.99 -2.53
C ALA A 368 5.38 3.57 -2.05
N ALA A 369 6.14 2.58 -2.48
CA ALA A 369 5.99 1.19 -2.05
C ALA A 369 7.30 0.62 -1.49
N ALA A 370 7.19 -0.27 -0.50
CA ALA A 370 8.36 -0.95 0.05
C ALA A 370 9.07 -1.79 -1.02
N VAL A 371 8.32 -2.42 -1.92
CA VAL A 371 8.82 -3.10 -3.10
C VAL A 371 8.08 -2.59 -4.33
N ARG A 372 8.83 -2.07 -5.30
CA ARG A 372 8.31 -1.53 -6.56
C ARG A 372 8.80 -2.37 -7.74
N VAL A 373 7.88 -2.73 -8.63
CA VAL A 373 8.16 -3.57 -9.81
C VAL A 373 7.65 -2.87 -11.07
N VAL A 374 8.53 -2.65 -12.04
CA VAL A 374 8.23 -2.00 -13.32
C VAL A 374 8.88 -2.76 -14.47
N ALA A 375 8.15 -2.95 -15.55
CA ALA A 375 8.63 -3.61 -16.77
C ALA A 375 9.35 -4.93 -16.44
N ALA A 376 8.59 -5.89 -15.93
CA ALA A 376 9.13 -7.16 -15.43
C ALA A 376 8.23 -8.36 -15.76
N ARG A 377 8.79 -9.56 -15.72
CA ARG A 377 8.05 -10.80 -15.98
C ARG A 377 8.40 -11.87 -14.97
N GLN A 378 7.39 -12.57 -14.44
CA GLN A 378 7.58 -13.66 -13.49
C GLN A 378 8.40 -13.19 -12.27
N ILE A 379 7.89 -12.16 -11.58
CA ILE A 379 8.43 -11.68 -10.31
C ILE A 379 7.51 -12.20 -9.21
N ASP A 380 8.03 -13.12 -8.41
CA ASP A 380 7.23 -13.89 -7.46
C ASP A 380 7.59 -13.56 -6.01
N PHE A 381 6.56 -13.55 -5.16
CA PHE A 381 6.70 -13.45 -3.70
C PHE A 381 5.96 -14.63 -3.06
N GLU A 382 6.70 -15.48 -2.35
CA GLU A 382 6.15 -16.67 -1.70
C GLU A 382 6.45 -16.67 -0.21
N ARG A 383 5.41 -16.77 0.61
CA ARG A 383 5.53 -16.75 2.08
C ARG A 383 6.30 -15.52 2.63
N CYS A 384 6.28 -14.41 1.91
CA CYS A 384 6.88 -13.15 2.32
C CYS A 384 5.98 -12.38 3.30
N ARG A 385 6.58 -11.46 4.05
CA ARG A 385 5.87 -10.57 4.97
C ARG A 385 6.16 -9.13 4.62
N PHE A 386 5.12 -8.32 4.57
CA PHE A 386 5.17 -6.88 4.38
C PHE A 386 4.57 -6.25 5.64
N GLU A 387 5.44 -5.78 6.54
CA GLU A 387 5.03 -5.35 7.87
C GLU A 387 5.68 -4.02 8.27
N HIS A 388 4.96 -3.19 9.05
CA HIS A 388 5.49 -1.92 9.57
C HIS A 388 5.93 -0.95 8.46
N LEU A 389 5.02 -0.66 7.54
CA LEU A 389 5.32 0.14 6.36
C LEU A 389 4.58 1.48 6.37
N GLY A 390 5.29 2.56 6.01
CA GLY A 390 4.75 3.92 6.02
C GLY A 390 3.95 4.31 4.78
N SER A 391 3.80 3.40 3.80
CA SER A 391 2.97 3.56 2.61
C SER A 391 2.63 2.19 2.02
N THR A 392 2.63 2.00 0.71
CA THR A 392 2.25 0.75 0.05
C THR A 392 3.23 -0.39 0.34
N GLY A 393 2.72 -1.61 0.50
CA GLY A 393 3.54 -2.81 0.68
C GLY A 393 4.26 -3.24 -0.59
N LEU A 394 3.52 -3.76 -1.56
CA LEU A 394 4.03 -4.22 -2.85
C LEU A 394 3.30 -3.50 -3.98
N ASP A 395 4.04 -3.14 -5.03
CA ASP A 395 3.51 -2.45 -6.19
C ASP A 395 4.01 -3.05 -7.51
N TYR A 396 3.12 -3.74 -8.23
CA TYR A 396 3.29 -4.09 -9.64
C TYR A 396 2.78 -2.93 -10.50
N GLU A 397 3.62 -1.91 -10.71
CA GLU A 397 3.18 -0.60 -11.18
C GLU A 397 2.77 -0.58 -12.65
N GLU A 398 3.65 -1.01 -13.55
CA GLU A 398 3.45 -0.89 -15.00
C GLU A 398 4.24 -1.97 -15.74
N ALA A 399 3.68 -2.48 -16.84
CA ALA A 399 4.35 -3.43 -17.72
C ALA A 399 4.86 -4.70 -17.02
N VAL A 400 4.12 -5.21 -16.05
CA VAL A 400 4.46 -6.44 -15.33
C VAL A 400 3.57 -7.59 -15.80
N GLN A 401 4.18 -8.72 -16.18
CA GLN A 401 3.45 -9.89 -16.66
C GLN A 401 3.78 -11.14 -15.84
N GLY A 402 2.75 -11.86 -15.40
CA GLY A 402 2.85 -13.22 -14.85
C GLY A 402 3.52 -13.33 -13.49
N GLY A 403 3.36 -12.37 -12.56
CA GLY A 403 3.86 -12.49 -11.18
C GLY A 403 2.93 -13.30 -10.28
N VAL A 404 3.48 -13.98 -9.29
CA VAL A 404 2.75 -14.73 -8.26
C VAL A 404 3.04 -14.13 -6.88
N VAL A 405 1.96 -13.75 -6.17
CA VAL A 405 2.01 -13.38 -4.74
C VAL A 405 1.21 -14.44 -3.98
N ARG A 406 1.89 -15.30 -3.24
CA ARG A 406 1.27 -16.46 -2.60
C ARG A 406 1.69 -16.63 -1.15
N GLY A 407 0.70 -16.87 -0.29
CA GLY A 407 0.95 -17.17 1.12
C GLY A 407 1.66 -16.04 1.86
N CYS A 408 1.47 -14.79 1.43
CA CYS A 408 2.12 -13.62 2.00
C CYS A 408 1.26 -12.98 3.08
N LEU A 409 1.92 -12.37 4.07
CA LEU A 409 1.27 -11.54 5.08
C LEU A 409 1.51 -10.06 4.76
N PHE A 410 0.45 -9.27 4.75
CA PHE A 410 0.48 -7.81 4.70
C PHE A 410 -0.17 -7.27 5.97
N ARG A 411 0.61 -6.55 6.81
CA ARG A 411 0.14 -6.10 8.11
C ARG A 411 0.80 -4.79 8.55
N ASP A 412 0.06 -3.96 9.28
CA ASP A 412 0.52 -2.66 9.79
C ASP A 412 1.14 -1.80 8.67
N ILE A 413 0.32 -1.49 7.68
CA ILE A 413 0.70 -0.73 6.48
C ILE A 413 -0.10 0.57 6.44
N ALA A 414 0.59 1.69 6.31
CA ALA A 414 -0.03 3.02 6.34
C ALA A 414 -0.87 3.31 5.09
N GLY A 415 -0.49 2.76 3.94
CA GLY A 415 -1.17 2.86 2.64
C GLY A 415 -1.77 1.55 2.16
N ASN A 416 -1.72 1.27 0.86
CA ASN A 416 -2.26 0.03 0.28
C ASN A 416 -1.42 -1.20 0.63
N GLY A 417 -2.05 -2.35 0.78
CA GLY A 417 -1.33 -3.62 0.89
C GLY A 417 -0.61 -3.96 -0.41
N LEU A 418 -1.36 -4.08 -1.49
CA LEU A 418 -0.88 -4.43 -2.83
C LEU A 418 -1.54 -3.55 -3.91
N LEU A 419 -0.71 -2.93 -4.75
CA LEU A 419 -1.12 -2.25 -5.97
C LEU A 419 -0.75 -3.08 -7.20
N VAL A 420 -1.63 -3.11 -8.20
CA VAL A 420 -1.38 -3.79 -9.47
C VAL A 420 -1.87 -2.94 -10.63
N GLY A 421 -1.03 -2.72 -11.63
CA GLY A 421 -1.36 -2.01 -12.86
C GLY A 421 -1.33 -0.48 -12.74
N SER A 422 -1.42 0.16 -13.87
CA SER A 422 -1.45 1.63 -13.97
C SER A 422 -2.78 2.19 -13.50
N PHE A 423 -2.74 3.39 -12.92
CA PHE A 423 -3.93 4.17 -12.52
C PHE A 423 -4.06 5.47 -13.32
N SER A 424 -2.96 6.05 -13.76
CA SER A 424 -2.96 7.21 -14.65
C SER A 424 -1.65 7.23 -15.46
N PRO A 425 -1.54 6.38 -16.47
CA PRO A 425 -0.34 6.34 -17.29
C PRO A 425 -0.24 7.60 -18.16
N ALA A 426 0.97 8.15 -18.27
CA ALA A 426 1.33 9.22 -19.19
C ALA A 426 0.32 10.39 -19.26
N ALA A 427 -0.17 10.87 -18.11
CA ALA A 427 -1.17 11.94 -18.00
C ALA A 427 -2.52 11.63 -18.71
N HIS A 428 -2.91 10.36 -18.74
CA HIS A 428 -4.19 9.92 -19.31
C HIS A 428 -5.37 10.38 -18.44
N GLU A 429 -6.36 11.02 -19.05
CA GLU A 429 -7.60 11.41 -18.38
C GLU A 429 -8.50 10.18 -18.14
N THR A 430 -8.82 9.91 -16.89
CA THR A 430 -9.44 8.65 -16.45
C THR A 430 -10.90 8.47 -16.87
N HIS A 431 -11.59 9.52 -17.33
CA HIS A 431 -12.92 9.39 -17.95
C HIS A 431 -12.87 8.97 -19.43
N LEU A 432 -11.68 8.86 -20.01
CA LEU A 432 -11.45 8.35 -21.35
C LEU A 432 -10.97 6.89 -21.28
N PRO A 433 -11.26 6.08 -22.32
CA PRO A 433 -10.81 4.70 -22.31
C PRO A 433 -9.29 4.61 -22.48
N TYR A 434 -8.62 3.91 -21.56
CA TYR A 434 -7.18 3.60 -21.66
C TYR A 434 -6.97 2.30 -22.43
N ASP A 435 -6.38 2.38 -23.59
CA ASP A 435 -6.07 1.24 -24.45
C ASP A 435 -4.72 1.46 -25.16
N PRO A 436 -3.58 1.18 -24.50
CA PRO A 436 -2.27 1.48 -25.02
C PRO A 436 -1.99 0.68 -26.30
N ALA A 437 -1.31 1.32 -27.26
CA ALA A 437 -0.92 0.67 -28.52
C ALA A 437 0.06 -0.48 -28.30
N ASP A 438 0.97 -0.33 -27.35
CA ASP A 438 1.86 -1.41 -26.90
C ASP A 438 1.23 -2.12 -25.70
N ARG A 439 0.64 -3.28 -25.94
CA ARG A 439 -0.01 -4.09 -24.91
C ARG A 439 0.92 -4.57 -23.80
N ARG A 440 2.23 -4.48 -24.00
CA ARG A 440 3.21 -4.82 -22.96
C ARG A 440 3.21 -3.82 -21.80
N GLU A 441 2.66 -2.61 -21.99
CA GLU A 441 2.49 -1.61 -20.93
C GLU A 441 1.49 -2.06 -19.85
N VAL A 442 0.53 -2.91 -20.21
CA VAL A 442 -0.53 -3.36 -19.29
C VAL A 442 0.00 -4.47 -18.38
N CYS A 443 -0.25 -4.37 -17.09
CA CYS A 443 -0.02 -5.47 -16.16
C CYS A 443 -1.01 -6.61 -16.41
N THR A 444 -0.50 -7.83 -16.62
CA THR A 444 -1.34 -8.99 -16.95
C THR A 444 -0.86 -10.28 -16.29
N GLN A 445 -1.80 -11.22 -16.10
CA GLN A 445 -1.50 -12.57 -15.64
C GLN A 445 -0.91 -12.67 -14.22
N GLN A 446 -1.15 -11.68 -13.35
CA GLN A 446 -0.79 -11.80 -11.94
C GLN A 446 -1.72 -12.78 -11.23
N GLN A 447 -1.13 -13.54 -10.31
CA GLN A 447 -1.81 -14.46 -9.42
C GLN A 447 -1.61 -14.00 -7.98
N ILE A 448 -2.68 -13.61 -7.30
CA ILE A 448 -2.65 -13.14 -5.91
C ILE A 448 -3.52 -14.08 -5.11
N ASN A 449 -2.91 -15.01 -4.38
CA ASN A 449 -3.67 -16.04 -3.72
C ASN A 449 -3.13 -16.44 -2.35
N ASN A 450 -4.04 -16.84 -1.48
CA ASN A 450 -3.73 -17.33 -0.14
C ASN A 450 -2.90 -16.32 0.68
N CYS A 451 -3.14 -15.02 0.50
CA CYS A 451 -2.50 -13.96 1.26
C CYS A 451 -3.44 -13.45 2.35
N TYR A 452 -2.86 -13.05 3.48
CA TYR A 452 -3.60 -12.39 4.55
C TYR A 452 -3.26 -10.91 4.61
N PHE A 453 -4.29 -10.07 4.53
CA PHE A 453 -4.18 -8.61 4.63
C PHE A 453 -4.94 -8.13 5.87
N THR A 454 -4.24 -7.44 6.75
CA THR A 454 -4.86 -6.90 7.97
C THR A 454 -4.16 -5.61 8.43
N GLU A 455 -4.89 -4.71 9.09
CA GLU A 455 -4.36 -3.42 9.54
C GLU A 455 -3.75 -2.60 8.38
N ILE A 456 -4.35 -2.67 7.20
CA ILE A 456 -3.95 -1.93 6.00
C ILE A 456 -4.59 -0.56 6.00
N GLY A 457 -3.94 0.46 5.41
CA GLY A 457 -4.47 1.82 5.30
C GLY A 457 -4.60 2.52 6.66
N ASN A 458 -3.79 2.15 7.65
CA ASN A 458 -3.95 2.61 9.03
C ASN A 458 -3.55 4.08 9.26
N GLU A 459 -3.07 4.80 8.23
CA GLU A 459 -2.85 6.25 8.22
C GLU A 459 -3.56 6.93 7.04
N ASP A 460 -3.53 6.33 5.84
CA ASP A 460 -4.28 6.79 4.67
C ASP A 460 -5.55 5.96 4.51
N TRP A 461 -6.66 6.44 5.09
CA TRP A 461 -7.89 5.67 5.21
C TRP A 461 -8.62 5.41 3.90
N GLY A 462 -8.25 6.08 2.80
CA GLY A 462 -8.76 5.79 1.46
C GLY A 462 -8.03 4.66 0.73
N CYS A 463 -7.08 3.99 1.40
CA CYS A 463 -6.32 2.87 0.86
C CYS A 463 -7.01 1.52 1.10
N LEU A 464 -6.59 0.51 0.33
CA LEU A 464 -7.21 -0.81 0.26
C LEU A 464 -6.20 -1.94 0.53
N ALA A 465 -6.71 -3.13 0.84
CA ALA A 465 -5.87 -4.31 0.89
C ALA A 465 -5.28 -4.63 -0.49
N ILE A 466 -6.12 -4.66 -1.53
CA ILE A 466 -5.72 -4.90 -2.92
C ILE A 466 -6.41 -3.88 -3.82
N ALA A 467 -5.63 -3.11 -4.59
CA ALA A 467 -6.15 -2.25 -5.64
C ALA A 467 -5.51 -2.62 -6.98
N ALA A 468 -6.33 -3.08 -7.91
CA ALA A 468 -5.95 -3.43 -9.26
C ALA A 468 -6.54 -2.41 -10.24
N GLY A 469 -5.68 -1.59 -10.87
CA GLY A 469 -6.06 -0.54 -11.79
C GLY A 469 -6.37 -1.03 -13.20
N TYR A 470 -5.69 -0.48 -14.21
CA TYR A 470 -5.79 -0.96 -15.59
C TYR A 470 -5.02 -2.27 -15.75
N VAL A 471 -5.72 -3.39 -15.61
CA VAL A 471 -5.15 -4.75 -15.60
C VAL A 471 -5.92 -5.71 -16.50
N GLY A 472 -5.26 -6.79 -16.94
CA GLY A 472 -5.90 -7.87 -17.68
C GLY A 472 -5.46 -9.26 -17.20
N ASP A 473 -6.36 -10.24 -17.26
CA ASP A 473 -6.05 -11.62 -16.90
C ASP A 473 -5.50 -11.79 -15.45
N VAL A 474 -5.95 -10.96 -14.51
CA VAL A 474 -5.50 -11.00 -13.10
C VAL A 474 -6.45 -11.86 -12.29
N ASN A 475 -5.89 -12.74 -11.46
CA ASN A 475 -6.63 -13.57 -10.51
C ASN A 475 -6.32 -13.17 -9.07
N ILE A 476 -7.36 -12.83 -8.31
CA ILE A 476 -7.33 -12.51 -6.88
C ILE A 476 -8.20 -13.56 -6.19
N GLU A 477 -7.57 -14.58 -5.60
CA GLU A 477 -8.30 -15.79 -5.17
C GLU A 477 -7.86 -16.26 -3.79
N HIS A 478 -8.81 -16.75 -2.99
CA HIS A 478 -8.53 -17.35 -1.68
C HIS A 478 -7.72 -16.46 -0.73
N ASN A 479 -7.87 -15.14 -0.79
CA ASN A 479 -7.25 -14.24 0.16
C ASN A 479 -8.18 -13.97 1.35
N GLU A 480 -7.61 -13.70 2.51
CA GLU A 480 -8.35 -13.21 3.68
C GLU A 480 -7.99 -11.75 3.94
N ILE A 481 -9.01 -10.90 4.10
CA ILE A 481 -8.87 -9.46 4.26
C ILE A 481 -9.68 -9.02 5.47
N SER A 482 -9.01 -8.36 6.43
CA SER A 482 -9.67 -7.86 7.63
C SER A 482 -9.05 -6.56 8.15
N GLU A 483 -9.77 -5.85 9.03
CA GLU A 483 -9.30 -4.63 9.71
C GLU A 483 -8.83 -3.54 8.74
N VAL A 484 -9.56 -3.34 7.64
CA VAL A 484 -9.24 -2.31 6.64
C VAL A 484 -10.15 -1.09 6.77
N PRO A 485 -9.64 0.13 6.53
CA PRO A 485 -10.39 1.37 6.76
C PRO A 485 -11.45 1.64 5.71
N TYR A 486 -11.27 1.12 4.51
CA TYR A 486 -12.10 1.34 3.32
C TYR A 486 -12.54 0.00 2.72
N SER A 487 -12.60 -0.11 1.40
CA SER A 487 -12.94 -1.36 0.70
C SER A 487 -11.83 -2.42 0.84
N GLY A 488 -12.20 -3.69 0.76
CA GLY A 488 -11.23 -4.78 0.78
C GLY A 488 -10.46 -4.89 -0.54
N ILE A 489 -11.19 -5.04 -1.65
CA ILE A 489 -10.64 -5.17 -3.00
C ILE A 489 -11.29 -4.13 -3.91
N SER A 490 -10.47 -3.39 -4.68
CA SER A 490 -10.91 -2.58 -5.81
C SER A 490 -10.36 -3.17 -7.11
N LEU A 491 -11.24 -3.47 -8.05
CA LEU A 491 -10.89 -4.02 -9.35
C LEU A 491 -11.32 -3.07 -10.47
N GLY A 492 -10.36 -2.59 -11.23
CA GLY A 492 -10.55 -1.66 -12.34
C GLY A 492 -10.26 -0.21 -11.96
N TRP A 493 -10.13 0.60 -12.99
CA TRP A 493 -9.90 2.03 -12.92
C TRP A 493 -10.53 2.74 -14.12
N GLY A 494 -10.78 4.03 -13.96
CA GLY A 494 -11.40 4.85 -15.00
C GLY A 494 -12.93 4.85 -14.96
N TRP A 495 -13.49 6.04 -15.10
CA TRP A 495 -14.93 6.33 -15.01
C TRP A 495 -15.54 6.37 -16.40
N THR A 496 -15.47 5.25 -17.16
CA THR A 496 -16.03 5.15 -18.50
C THR A 496 -16.56 3.76 -18.80
N GLN A 497 -17.72 3.69 -19.44
CA GLN A 497 -18.31 2.44 -19.93
C GLN A 497 -17.69 1.93 -21.24
N THR A 498 -16.81 2.74 -21.86
CA THR A 498 -16.15 2.35 -23.10
C THR A 498 -15.10 1.26 -22.82
N VAL A 499 -15.09 0.22 -23.67
CA VAL A 499 -14.12 -0.88 -23.58
C VAL A 499 -12.70 -0.32 -23.68
N ASN A 500 -11.83 -0.82 -22.83
CA ASN A 500 -10.43 -0.42 -22.67
C ASN A 500 -9.52 -1.66 -22.57
N CYS A 501 -8.31 -1.54 -22.00
CA CYS A 501 -7.38 -2.66 -21.88
C CYS A 501 -7.81 -3.70 -20.83
N MET A 502 -8.72 -3.37 -19.90
CA MET A 502 -9.13 -4.26 -18.82
C MET A 502 -10.03 -5.39 -19.32
N ARG A 503 -9.74 -6.62 -18.92
CA ARG A 503 -10.53 -7.80 -19.31
C ARG A 503 -10.12 -9.05 -18.55
N ASN A 504 -11.02 -10.02 -18.51
CA ASN A 504 -10.76 -11.39 -18.04
C ASN A 504 -10.12 -11.42 -16.63
N ASN A 505 -10.50 -10.47 -15.78
CA ASN A 505 -10.05 -10.41 -14.39
C ASN A 505 -10.97 -11.26 -13.51
N ARG A 506 -10.44 -11.82 -12.45
CA ARG A 506 -11.17 -12.67 -11.54
C ARG A 506 -10.92 -12.30 -10.09
N VAL A 507 -12.00 -12.06 -9.35
CA VAL A 507 -12.02 -11.98 -7.89
C VAL A 507 -12.86 -13.14 -7.38
N HIS A 508 -12.21 -14.17 -6.83
CA HIS A 508 -12.86 -15.44 -6.56
C HIS A 508 -12.51 -16.00 -5.19
N ALA A 509 -13.50 -16.53 -4.49
CA ALA A 509 -13.34 -17.25 -3.22
C ALA A 509 -12.50 -16.49 -2.15
N ASN A 510 -12.56 -15.16 -2.11
CA ASN A 510 -11.92 -14.37 -1.06
C ASN A 510 -12.86 -14.21 0.15
N LEU A 511 -12.29 -14.17 1.35
CA LEU A 511 -12.97 -13.84 2.60
C LEU A 511 -12.66 -12.40 2.98
N ILE A 512 -13.67 -11.54 3.05
CA ILE A 512 -13.53 -10.12 3.40
C ILE A 512 -14.44 -9.80 4.57
N HIS A 513 -13.85 -9.37 5.69
CA HIS A 513 -14.59 -9.05 6.89
C HIS A 513 -13.94 -7.92 7.69
N HIS A 514 -14.70 -7.27 8.58
CA HIS A 514 -14.19 -6.14 9.37
C HIS A 514 -13.54 -5.07 8.49
N TYR A 515 -14.28 -4.62 7.47
CA TYR A 515 -13.89 -3.55 6.55
C TYR A 515 -14.72 -2.29 6.78
N ALA A 516 -14.41 -1.19 6.08
CA ALA A 516 -15.04 0.13 6.26
C ALA A 516 -14.87 0.70 7.67
N LYS A 517 -13.70 0.50 8.28
CA LYS A 517 -13.43 0.91 9.66
C LYS A 517 -13.48 2.43 9.85
N HIS A 518 -13.17 3.19 8.80
CA HIS A 518 -13.05 4.63 8.85
C HIS A 518 -13.78 5.38 7.74
N MET A 519 -14.14 4.72 6.65
CA MET A 519 -14.69 5.35 5.46
C MET A 519 -16.12 4.90 5.17
N TYR A 520 -16.79 5.65 4.32
CA TYR A 520 -18.06 5.32 3.69
C TYR A 520 -17.91 5.36 2.17
N ASP A 521 -18.98 5.18 1.40
CA ASP A 521 -18.93 4.98 -0.05
C ASP A 521 -18.05 3.77 -0.40
N VAL A 522 -18.40 2.63 0.19
CA VAL A 522 -17.49 1.51 0.42
C VAL A 522 -18.18 0.17 0.19
N ALA A 523 -17.41 -0.82 -0.26
CA ALA A 523 -17.85 -2.22 -0.29
C ALA A 523 -16.71 -3.19 0.06
N GLY A 524 -17.05 -4.43 0.39
CA GLY A 524 -16.03 -5.49 0.47
C GLY A 524 -15.30 -5.65 -0.85
N ILE A 525 -16.05 -5.68 -1.96
CA ILE A 525 -15.52 -5.71 -3.33
C ILE A 525 -16.16 -4.58 -4.14
N TYR A 526 -15.31 -3.75 -4.75
CA TYR A 526 -15.65 -2.58 -5.53
C TYR A 526 -15.07 -2.68 -6.94
N THR A 527 -15.80 -2.25 -7.97
CA THR A 527 -15.33 -2.28 -9.36
C THR A 527 -15.53 -0.97 -10.08
N LEU A 528 -14.68 -0.67 -11.06
CA LEU A 528 -14.74 0.48 -11.94
C LEU A 528 -14.48 0.11 -13.40
N GLY A 529 -15.07 0.90 -14.29
CA GLY A 529 -14.80 0.87 -15.73
C GLY A 529 -15.24 -0.42 -16.44
N SER A 530 -15.02 -0.46 -17.73
CA SER A 530 -15.46 -1.55 -18.59
C SER A 530 -14.46 -2.71 -18.56
N GLN A 531 -14.93 -3.92 -18.21
CA GLN A 531 -14.08 -5.10 -17.99
C GLN A 531 -14.70 -6.38 -18.59
N PRO A 532 -14.70 -6.54 -19.92
CA PRO A 532 -15.28 -7.71 -20.56
C PRO A 532 -14.69 -9.02 -20.02
N LYS A 533 -15.58 -9.99 -19.75
CA LYS A 533 -15.23 -11.34 -19.23
C LYS A 533 -14.58 -11.32 -17.84
N SER A 534 -14.82 -10.29 -17.05
CA SER A 534 -14.38 -10.26 -15.65
C SER A 534 -15.46 -10.81 -14.72
N TYR A 535 -15.02 -11.43 -13.62
CA TYR A 535 -15.88 -12.16 -12.71
C TYR A 535 -15.59 -11.81 -11.25
N VAL A 536 -16.64 -11.61 -10.48
CA VAL A 536 -16.63 -11.53 -9.02
C VAL A 536 -17.51 -12.65 -8.49
N THR A 537 -16.90 -13.74 -8.04
CA THR A 537 -17.64 -15.00 -7.79
C THR A 537 -17.19 -15.70 -6.52
N GLU A 538 -18.13 -16.36 -5.83
CA GLU A 538 -17.90 -17.23 -4.69
C GLU A 538 -17.10 -16.57 -3.54
N ASN A 539 -17.15 -15.24 -3.43
CA ASN A 539 -16.52 -14.55 -2.31
C ASN A 539 -17.45 -14.54 -1.08
N CYS A 540 -16.87 -14.47 0.11
CA CYS A 540 -17.59 -14.32 1.36
C CYS A 540 -17.32 -12.91 1.93
N VAL A 541 -18.39 -12.10 2.15
CA VAL A 541 -18.27 -10.71 2.62
C VAL A 541 -19.22 -10.46 3.79
N HIS A 542 -18.66 -10.07 4.96
CA HIS A 542 -19.45 -9.84 6.17
C HIS A 542 -18.80 -8.89 7.18
N SER A 543 -19.45 -8.65 8.31
CA SER A 543 -18.93 -7.91 9.46
C SER A 543 -18.37 -6.52 9.11
N ILE A 544 -19.19 -5.71 8.46
CA ILE A 544 -18.80 -4.33 8.10
C ILE A 544 -18.83 -3.42 9.33
N TYR A 545 -17.83 -2.56 9.48
CA TYR A 545 -17.86 -1.42 10.39
C TYR A 545 -18.78 -0.32 9.84
N LYS A 546 -19.30 0.52 10.73
CA LYS A 546 -20.22 1.63 10.39
C LYS A 546 -19.88 2.84 11.25
N PRO A 547 -18.77 3.55 10.97
CA PRO A 547 -18.38 4.69 11.78
C PRO A 547 -19.43 5.80 11.70
N GLY A 548 -19.80 6.37 12.87
CA GLY A 548 -20.84 7.41 12.95
C GLY A 548 -20.35 8.80 12.55
N TYR A 549 -19.04 9.03 12.55
CA TYR A 549 -18.47 10.33 12.21
C TYR A 549 -18.39 10.62 10.71
N VAL A 550 -18.57 9.65 9.85
CA VAL A 550 -18.55 9.84 8.39
C VAL A 550 -19.70 10.74 7.91
N HIS A 551 -19.56 11.32 6.74
CA HIS A 551 -20.57 12.20 6.16
C HIS A 551 -21.90 11.48 5.87
N ASP A 552 -21.86 10.27 5.33
CA ASP A 552 -23.05 9.43 5.09
C ASP A 552 -22.87 8.02 5.69
N PRO A 553 -23.26 7.81 6.97
CA PRO A 553 -23.09 6.53 7.66
C PRO A 553 -23.88 5.37 7.05
N ASN A 554 -24.81 5.64 6.14
CA ASN A 554 -25.65 4.64 5.48
C ASN A 554 -25.15 4.23 4.10
N HIS A 555 -24.15 4.91 3.55
CA HIS A 555 -23.62 4.65 2.21
C HIS A 555 -22.48 3.63 2.24
N TRP A 556 -22.83 2.38 2.51
CA TRP A 556 -21.94 1.23 2.56
C TRP A 556 -22.62 -0.01 1.97
N PHE A 557 -21.85 -0.92 1.39
CA PHE A 557 -22.36 -2.06 0.63
C PHE A 557 -21.47 -3.30 0.85
N TYR A 558 -22.01 -4.49 0.54
CA TYR A 558 -21.20 -5.70 0.47
C TYR A 558 -20.48 -5.81 -0.87
N LEU A 559 -21.20 -5.53 -1.97
CA LEU A 559 -20.68 -5.54 -3.34
C LEU A 559 -21.13 -4.24 -4.03
N TYR A 560 -20.22 -3.65 -4.82
CA TYR A 560 -20.45 -2.36 -5.47
C TYR A 560 -19.82 -2.34 -6.86
N THR A 561 -20.64 -2.24 -7.91
CA THR A 561 -20.17 -1.90 -9.25
C THR A 561 -20.48 -0.43 -9.50
N ASP A 562 -19.41 0.37 -9.60
CA ASP A 562 -19.49 1.82 -9.71
C ASP A 562 -19.29 2.28 -11.16
N GLU A 563 -19.12 3.56 -11.33
CA GLU A 563 -19.16 4.32 -12.56
C GLU A 563 -18.37 3.65 -13.70
N GLY A 564 -19.04 3.44 -14.81
CA GLY A 564 -18.49 2.81 -15.99
C GLY A 564 -18.38 1.28 -15.94
N SER A 565 -18.58 0.63 -14.77
CA SER A 565 -18.55 -0.84 -14.66
C SER A 565 -19.45 -1.49 -15.70
N SER A 566 -18.86 -2.28 -16.61
CA SER A 566 -19.54 -2.91 -17.74
C SER A 566 -19.00 -4.30 -18.02
N PHE A 567 -19.88 -5.20 -18.49
CA PHE A 567 -19.54 -6.57 -18.90
C PHE A 567 -18.89 -7.41 -17.79
N ILE A 568 -19.23 -7.15 -16.51
CA ILE A 568 -18.77 -7.88 -15.33
C ILE A 568 -19.86 -8.84 -14.88
N THR A 569 -19.49 -10.06 -14.52
CA THR A 569 -20.40 -11.03 -13.88
C THR A 569 -20.15 -11.05 -12.37
N VAL A 570 -21.19 -10.72 -11.60
CA VAL A 570 -21.19 -10.76 -10.12
C VAL A 570 -22.19 -11.82 -9.68
N ARG A 571 -21.71 -12.98 -9.25
CA ARG A 571 -22.61 -14.09 -8.91
C ARG A 571 -22.06 -15.02 -7.84
N ASP A 572 -22.96 -15.72 -7.21
CA ASP A 572 -22.67 -16.76 -6.23
C ASP A 572 -21.81 -16.27 -5.05
N ASN A 573 -21.87 -14.96 -4.72
CA ASN A 573 -21.15 -14.41 -3.57
C ASN A 573 -22.01 -14.53 -2.32
N TRP A 574 -21.46 -15.13 -1.27
CA TRP A 574 -22.10 -15.14 0.04
C TRP A 574 -21.87 -13.79 0.72
N THR A 575 -22.93 -13.12 1.10
CA THR A 575 -22.91 -11.86 1.85
C THR A 575 -23.87 -11.91 3.03
N GLU A 576 -23.49 -11.28 4.13
CA GLU A 576 -24.29 -11.26 5.36
C GLU A 576 -25.70 -10.66 5.18
N GLY A 577 -25.89 -9.81 4.18
CA GLY A 577 -27.15 -9.18 3.79
C GLY A 577 -27.18 -8.84 2.30
N GLU A 578 -28.32 -8.33 1.82
CA GLU A 578 -28.54 -8.00 0.40
C GLU A 578 -28.44 -6.48 0.16
N LYS A 579 -27.35 -5.84 0.61
CA LYS A 579 -27.11 -4.42 0.36
C LYS A 579 -25.99 -4.23 -0.65
N TYR A 580 -26.39 -3.94 -1.90
CA TYR A 580 -25.48 -3.76 -3.04
C TYR A 580 -25.73 -2.42 -3.71
N LEU A 581 -24.74 -1.93 -4.45
CA LEU A 581 -24.88 -0.75 -5.28
C LEU A 581 -24.44 -1.02 -6.73
N GLN A 582 -25.25 -0.56 -7.67
CA GLN A 582 -24.95 -0.50 -9.09
C GLN A 582 -25.09 0.97 -9.50
N ASN A 583 -24.00 1.74 -9.41
CA ASN A 583 -24.01 3.18 -9.64
C ASN A 583 -23.44 3.51 -11.02
N ALA A 584 -24.21 4.24 -11.84
CA ALA A 584 -23.77 4.73 -13.15
C ALA A 584 -23.06 3.66 -14.00
N ASN A 585 -23.57 2.43 -13.94
CA ASN A 585 -23.02 1.31 -14.69
C ASN A 585 -23.25 1.44 -16.19
N GLY A 586 -22.35 0.84 -16.99
CA GLY A 586 -22.55 0.60 -18.40
C GLY A 586 -23.25 -0.73 -18.68
N PRO A 587 -23.29 -1.16 -19.94
CA PRO A 587 -24.04 -2.34 -20.37
C PRO A 587 -23.35 -3.67 -19.97
N GLY A 588 -24.16 -4.74 -20.00
CA GLY A 588 -23.66 -6.12 -20.00
C GLY A 588 -23.22 -6.68 -18.66
N ASN A 589 -23.47 -6.01 -17.54
CA ASN A 589 -23.29 -6.57 -16.23
C ASN A 589 -24.32 -7.65 -15.93
N VAL A 590 -23.89 -8.74 -15.30
CA VAL A 590 -24.75 -9.85 -14.87
C VAL A 590 -24.67 -9.97 -13.36
N TRP A 591 -25.83 -9.89 -12.69
CA TRP A 591 -25.95 -10.06 -11.24
C TRP A 591 -26.89 -11.22 -10.95
N GLU A 592 -26.35 -12.29 -10.36
CA GLU A 592 -27.10 -13.52 -10.09
C GLU A 592 -26.70 -14.13 -8.76
N ASN A 593 -27.66 -14.64 -8.00
CA ASN A 593 -27.44 -15.47 -6.82
C ASN A 593 -26.38 -14.91 -5.86
N ASN A 594 -26.55 -13.67 -5.39
CA ASN A 594 -25.71 -13.08 -4.34
C ASN A 594 -26.55 -12.92 -3.06
N GLY A 595 -25.96 -13.13 -1.87
CA GLY A 595 -26.66 -12.91 -0.61
C GLY A 595 -26.52 -14.04 0.39
N PRO A 596 -27.24 -13.96 1.51
CA PRO A 596 -27.13 -14.93 2.60
C PRO A 596 -27.75 -16.30 2.26
N LYS A 597 -28.41 -16.43 1.12
CA LYS A 597 -29.02 -17.68 0.64
C LYS A 597 -28.13 -18.45 -0.33
N VAL A 598 -26.97 -17.90 -0.67
CA VAL A 598 -25.95 -18.64 -1.42
C VAL A 598 -25.49 -19.84 -0.61
N ASP A 599 -25.12 -20.92 -1.28
CA ASP A 599 -24.72 -22.16 -0.65
C ASP A 599 -23.67 -21.94 0.46
N ASN A 600 -23.87 -22.56 1.61
CA ASN A 600 -22.94 -22.48 2.74
C ASN A 600 -21.52 -22.97 2.39
N ASP A 601 -21.37 -23.84 1.41
CA ASP A 601 -20.06 -24.27 0.90
C ASP A 601 -19.20 -23.08 0.46
N VAL A 602 -19.80 -22.00 -0.08
CA VAL A 602 -19.07 -20.79 -0.48
C VAL A 602 -18.48 -20.10 0.75
N HIS A 603 -19.28 -19.98 1.82
CA HIS A 603 -18.82 -19.39 3.09
C HIS A 603 -17.66 -20.19 3.70
N GLU A 604 -17.68 -21.51 3.60
CA GLU A 604 -16.64 -22.38 4.19
C GLU A 604 -15.35 -22.42 3.36
N ARG A 605 -15.46 -22.28 2.03
CA ARG A 605 -14.32 -22.38 1.09
C ARG A 605 -13.62 -21.05 0.83
N ALA A 606 -14.30 -19.91 1.07
CA ALA A 606 -13.72 -18.59 0.86
C ALA A 606 -12.59 -18.30 1.88
N GLY A 607 -11.59 -17.54 1.44
CA GLY A 607 -10.42 -17.19 2.24
C GLY A 607 -9.29 -18.21 2.11
N LEU A 608 -8.39 -18.20 3.08
CA LEU A 608 -7.17 -18.99 3.06
C LEU A 608 -7.45 -20.50 3.01
N GLU A 609 -6.83 -21.16 2.05
CA GLU A 609 -6.81 -22.64 2.02
C GLU A 609 -6.05 -23.20 3.23
N ALA A 610 -6.32 -24.48 3.57
CA ALA A 610 -5.80 -25.14 4.78
C ALA A 610 -4.26 -25.01 4.95
N GLY A 611 -3.50 -25.05 3.85
CA GLY A 611 -2.04 -24.96 3.86
C GLY A 611 -1.49 -23.56 4.19
N TYR A 612 -2.35 -22.54 4.34
CA TYR A 612 -1.97 -21.13 4.57
C TYR A 612 -2.61 -20.51 5.81
N LYS A 613 -3.44 -21.25 6.55
CA LYS A 613 -4.10 -20.75 7.78
C LYS A 613 -3.14 -20.41 8.92
N ASP A 614 -1.88 -20.83 8.81
CA ASP A 614 -0.81 -20.41 9.70
C ASP A 614 -0.56 -18.89 9.68
N LEU A 615 -0.92 -18.20 8.58
CA LEU A 615 -0.83 -16.76 8.46
C LEU A 615 -1.75 -16.00 9.44
N LEU A 616 -2.81 -16.62 9.93
CA LEU A 616 -3.71 -16.03 10.93
C LEU A 616 -3.09 -16.00 12.34
N ASN A 617 -2.08 -16.83 12.60
CA ASN A 617 -1.36 -16.86 13.87
C ASN A 617 -0.32 -15.73 13.91
N ILE A 618 -0.79 -14.49 13.99
CA ILE A 618 0.08 -13.32 14.06
C ILE A 618 0.57 -13.16 15.51
N GLN A 619 1.83 -13.47 15.75
CA GLN A 619 2.51 -13.15 17.02
C GLN A 619 3.25 -11.83 16.93
#